data_8bcb36cb06dbf140f9887ad89f6cba76
#
_entry.id   8bcb36cb06dbf140f9887ad89f6cba76
#
_cell.length_a   1.000
_cell.length_b   1.000
_cell.length_c   1.000
_cell.angle_alpha   90.00
_cell.angle_beta   90.00
_cell.angle_gamma   90.00
#
_symmetry.space_group_name_H-M   'P 1'
#
loop_
_entity.id
_entity.type
_entity.pdbx_description
1 polymer ?
#
loop_
_entity_poly.entity_id
_entity_poly.type
_entity_poly.pdbx_seq_one_letter_code
_entity_poly.pdbx_strand_id
1 'polypeptide(L)'
;MAIEVEHRQVIVIGAGPAGSACAQKLSESGIDVLVIERRDIIGNPAQCGECIPNWGEVVATFSNLDDHQWLKTYFDFPDRLRLHRLDNMRVFLPSGKSYNFELDAFSGHRLQFDGFLGEKAIQAGAEIRCGEALKKIQHQSKLNRDLLV
;
A
#
# COMPACT_ATOMS: atom_id res chain seq x y z
N MET A 1 31.39 -11.25 -16.64
CA MET A 1 31.04 -10.75 -15.30
C MET A 1 30.15 -11.80 -14.66
N ALA A 2 30.48 -12.26 -13.47
CA ALA A 2 29.58 -13.15 -12.70
C ALA A 2 28.33 -12.35 -12.33
N ILE A 3 27.16 -12.94 -12.53
CA ILE A 3 25.90 -12.37 -12.06
C ILE A 3 25.92 -12.56 -10.55
N GLU A 4 25.92 -11.46 -9.80
CA GLU A 4 25.76 -11.51 -8.35
C GLU A 4 24.30 -11.88 -8.05
N VAL A 5 24.09 -12.98 -7.34
CA VAL A 5 22.77 -13.45 -6.96
C VAL A 5 22.50 -12.99 -5.54
N GLU A 6 21.48 -12.18 -5.39
CA GLU A 6 21.02 -11.73 -4.09
C GLU A 6 19.89 -12.64 -3.58
N HIS A 7 19.90 -12.96 -2.29
CA HIS A 7 18.91 -13.79 -1.64
C HIS A 7 18.11 -12.97 -0.64
N ARG A 8 16.79 -13.08 -0.70
CA ARG A 8 15.83 -12.47 0.24
C ARG A 8 14.79 -13.48 0.67
N GLN A 9 14.26 -13.34 1.89
CA GLN A 9 13.17 -14.21 2.33
C GLN A 9 11.87 -13.86 1.58
N VAL A 10 11.60 -12.57 1.37
CA VAL A 10 10.42 -12.09 0.62
C VAL A 10 10.82 -10.93 -0.28
N ILE A 11 10.29 -10.94 -1.51
CA ILE A 11 10.38 -9.82 -2.44
C ILE A 11 8.95 -9.33 -2.71
N VAL A 12 8.70 -8.04 -2.42
CA VAL A 12 7.43 -7.36 -2.70
C VAL A 12 7.58 -6.54 -3.98
N ILE A 13 6.66 -6.70 -4.92
CA ILE A 13 6.70 -5.97 -6.18
C ILE A 13 5.72 -4.81 -6.16
N GLY A 14 6.28 -3.60 -6.15
CA GLY A 14 5.57 -2.33 -6.08
C GLY A 14 5.50 -1.74 -4.67
N ALA A 15 5.92 -0.48 -4.52
CA ALA A 15 5.88 0.30 -3.28
C ALA A 15 4.64 1.22 -3.18
N GLY A 16 3.53 0.84 -3.79
CA GLY A 16 2.24 1.50 -3.55
C GLY A 16 1.70 1.18 -2.16
N PRO A 17 0.52 1.71 -1.77
CA PRO A 17 -0.03 1.54 -0.42
C PRO A 17 -0.08 0.09 0.05
N ALA A 18 -0.54 -0.83 -0.81
CA ALA A 18 -0.64 -2.25 -0.47
C ALA A 18 0.74 -2.91 -0.26
N GLY A 19 1.70 -2.65 -1.17
CA GLY A 19 3.05 -3.22 -1.08
C GLY A 19 3.81 -2.68 0.13
N SER A 20 3.72 -1.37 0.39
CA SER A 20 4.35 -0.74 1.56
C SER A 20 3.77 -1.27 2.87
N ALA A 21 2.42 -1.41 2.98
CA ALA A 21 1.79 -1.97 4.17
C ALA A 21 2.16 -3.46 4.37
N CYS A 22 2.20 -4.24 3.29
CA CYS A 22 2.66 -5.63 3.31
C CYS A 22 4.10 -5.73 3.80
N ALA A 23 5.02 -4.94 3.22
CA ALA A 23 6.43 -4.91 3.59
C ALA A 23 6.62 -4.49 5.04
N GLN A 24 5.90 -3.46 5.52
CA GLN A 24 5.92 -3.06 6.92
C GLN A 24 5.56 -4.24 7.83
N LYS A 25 4.43 -4.90 7.56
CA LYS A 25 3.96 -6.00 8.41
C LYS A 25 4.92 -7.20 8.45
N LEU A 26 5.47 -7.56 7.31
CA LEU A 26 6.45 -8.64 7.22
C LEU A 26 7.73 -8.30 7.99
N SER A 27 8.25 -7.09 7.83
CA SER A 27 9.46 -6.63 8.53
C SER A 27 9.27 -6.50 10.03
N GLU A 28 8.09 -6.04 10.50
CA GLU A 28 7.70 -6.06 11.93
C GLU A 28 7.71 -7.48 12.51
N SER A 29 7.52 -8.48 11.66
CA SER A 29 7.58 -9.91 12.04
C SER A 29 8.99 -10.51 11.93
N GLY A 30 10.03 -9.69 11.66
CA GLY A 30 11.42 -10.11 11.57
C GLY A 30 11.79 -10.80 10.25
N ILE A 31 10.98 -10.63 9.19
CA ILE A 31 11.24 -11.18 7.86
C ILE A 31 12.13 -10.22 7.09
N ASP A 32 13.16 -10.73 6.40
CA ASP A 32 13.99 -9.98 5.48
C ASP A 32 13.22 -9.68 4.19
N VAL A 33 12.84 -8.40 4.00
CA VAL A 33 11.97 -7.96 2.91
C VAL A 33 12.69 -6.97 2.01
N LEU A 34 12.68 -7.27 0.71
CA LEU A 34 13.04 -6.34 -0.35
C LEU A 34 11.78 -5.92 -1.11
N VAL A 35 11.55 -4.63 -1.24
CA VAL A 35 10.53 -4.06 -2.12
C VAL A 35 11.18 -3.51 -3.38
N ILE A 36 10.69 -3.91 -4.55
CA ILE A 36 11.15 -3.41 -5.85
C ILE A 36 10.05 -2.50 -6.42
N GLU A 37 10.38 -1.23 -6.65
CA GLU A 37 9.48 -0.25 -7.27
C GLU A 37 10.06 0.25 -8.60
N ARG A 38 9.28 0.11 -9.67
CA ARG A 38 9.71 0.51 -11.03
C ARG A 38 9.89 2.01 -11.22
N ARG A 39 9.23 2.83 -10.40
CA ARG A 39 9.31 4.29 -10.45
C ARG A 39 10.47 4.78 -9.60
N ASP A 40 11.06 5.90 -10.00
CA ASP A 40 12.15 6.52 -9.25
C ASP A 40 11.66 7.11 -7.91
N ILE A 41 10.38 7.44 -7.83
CA ILE A 41 9.75 8.04 -6.64
C ILE A 41 8.43 7.33 -6.36
N ILE A 42 8.25 6.85 -5.12
CA ILE A 42 7.03 6.22 -4.67
C ILE A 42 5.85 7.19 -4.83
N GLY A 43 4.73 6.73 -5.41
CA GLY A 43 3.53 7.53 -5.61
C GLY A 43 3.56 8.49 -6.81
N ASN A 44 4.65 8.57 -7.57
CA ASN A 44 4.80 9.47 -8.72
C ASN A 44 4.84 8.68 -10.06
N PRO A 45 4.02 9.02 -11.09
CA PRO A 45 2.91 9.97 -11.03
C PRO A 45 1.73 9.44 -10.22
N ALA A 46 0.96 10.35 -9.60
CA ALA A 46 -0.28 10.00 -8.92
C ALA A 46 -1.32 9.47 -9.93
N GLN A 47 -1.96 8.34 -9.60
CA GLN A 47 -2.90 7.65 -10.49
C GLN A 47 -4.23 7.34 -9.79
N CYS A 48 -4.58 8.08 -8.74
CA CYS A 48 -5.79 7.84 -7.95
C CYS A 48 -6.48 9.15 -7.60
N GLY A 49 -7.80 9.10 -7.41
CA GLY A 49 -8.64 10.23 -7.02
C GLY A 49 -8.48 10.70 -5.56
N GLU A 50 -7.56 10.08 -4.81
CA GLU A 50 -7.13 10.52 -3.48
C GLU A 50 -8.22 10.57 -2.40
N CYS A 51 -9.25 9.73 -2.51
CA CYS A 51 -10.25 9.53 -1.47
C CYS A 51 -9.81 8.40 -0.53
N ILE A 52 -9.48 8.75 0.70
CA ILE A 52 -8.97 7.82 1.70
C ILE A 52 -9.97 7.75 2.84
N PRO A 53 -10.58 6.58 3.11
CA PRO A 53 -11.55 6.42 4.19
C PRO A 53 -10.88 6.55 5.57
N ASN A 54 -11.57 7.11 6.52
CA ASN A 54 -11.22 7.01 7.93
C ASN A 54 -11.55 5.61 8.46
N TRP A 55 -10.96 5.25 9.60
CA TRP A 55 -11.16 3.92 10.17
C TRP A 55 -12.63 3.56 10.41
N GLY A 56 -13.45 4.53 10.84
CA GLY A 56 -14.89 4.33 11.03
C GLY A 56 -15.60 3.88 9.75
N GLU A 57 -15.27 4.47 8.61
CA GLU A 57 -15.82 4.09 7.31
C GLU A 57 -15.37 2.68 6.87
N VAL A 58 -14.11 2.33 7.15
CA VAL A 58 -13.59 0.99 6.87
C VAL A 58 -14.34 -0.07 7.66
N VAL A 59 -14.56 0.15 8.96
CA VAL A 59 -15.30 -0.78 9.83
C VAL A 59 -16.78 -0.89 9.41
N ALA A 60 -17.41 0.24 9.05
CA ALA A 60 -18.79 0.25 8.57
C ALA A 60 -18.96 -0.53 7.26
N THR A 61 -17.95 -0.48 6.38
CA THR A 61 -17.96 -1.19 5.08
C THR A 61 -17.68 -2.69 5.23
N PHE A 62 -16.81 -3.06 6.15
CA PHE A 62 -16.35 -4.43 6.36
C PHE A 62 -16.73 -4.91 7.77
N SER A 63 -17.98 -5.33 7.96
CA SER A 63 -18.57 -5.70 9.24
C SER A 63 -17.87 -6.83 10.01
N ASN A 64 -16.95 -7.57 9.39
CA ASN A 64 -16.21 -8.67 10.00
C ASN A 64 -14.80 -8.26 10.48
N LEU A 65 -14.48 -6.96 10.50
CA LEU A 65 -13.17 -6.45 10.93
C LEU A 65 -13.07 -6.20 12.44
N ASP A 66 -14.12 -6.45 13.22
CA ASP A 66 -14.10 -6.21 14.67
C ASP A 66 -12.98 -6.96 15.40
N ASP A 67 -12.60 -8.14 14.90
CA ASP A 67 -11.48 -8.94 15.41
C ASP A 67 -10.09 -8.45 14.94
N HIS A 68 -10.04 -7.43 14.07
CA HIS A 68 -8.81 -7.00 13.40
C HIS A 68 -8.36 -5.59 13.81
N GLN A 69 -8.48 -5.27 15.10
CA GLN A 69 -8.08 -3.96 15.65
C GLN A 69 -6.63 -3.58 15.32
N TRP A 70 -5.75 -4.55 15.08
CA TRP A 70 -4.38 -4.32 14.62
C TRP A 70 -4.31 -3.58 13.27
N LEU A 71 -5.32 -3.72 12.40
CA LEU A 71 -5.40 -2.98 11.14
C LEU A 71 -5.55 -1.48 11.36
N LYS A 72 -6.15 -1.05 12.48
CA LYS A 72 -6.36 0.36 12.79
C LYS A 72 -5.05 1.16 12.74
N THR A 73 -3.93 0.56 13.14
CA THR A 73 -2.62 1.21 13.13
C THR A 73 -2.16 1.60 11.72
N TYR A 74 -2.68 0.93 10.68
CA TYR A 74 -2.39 1.26 9.28
C TYR A 74 -3.27 2.40 8.75
N PHE A 75 -4.32 2.78 9.48
CA PHE A 75 -5.21 3.91 9.17
C PHE A 75 -4.97 5.12 10.06
N ASP A 76 -3.95 5.08 10.91
CA ASP A 76 -3.52 6.22 11.72
C ASP A 76 -2.59 7.10 10.90
N PHE A 77 -3.19 8.03 10.16
CA PHE A 77 -2.50 8.98 9.29
C PHE A 77 -2.36 10.34 9.96
N PRO A 78 -1.17 10.94 9.95
CA PRO A 78 -0.95 12.26 10.51
C PRO A 78 -1.74 13.34 9.74
N ASP A 79 -2.14 14.40 10.44
CA ASP A 79 -2.99 15.47 9.89
C ASP A 79 -2.40 16.13 8.64
N ARG A 80 -1.07 16.20 8.53
CA ARG A 80 -0.38 16.73 7.34
C ARG A 80 -0.70 16.00 6.02
N LEU A 81 -1.22 14.77 6.10
CA LEU A 81 -1.64 13.99 4.93
C LEU A 81 -3.11 14.22 4.58
N ARG A 82 -3.88 14.89 5.44
CA ARG A 82 -5.30 15.15 5.29
C ARG A 82 -5.50 16.55 4.72
N LEU A 83 -5.78 16.66 3.42
CA LEU A 83 -5.97 17.96 2.78
C LEU A 83 -7.39 18.51 3.01
N HIS A 84 -8.41 17.71 2.71
CA HIS A 84 -9.80 18.09 2.87
C HIS A 84 -10.60 16.93 3.46
N ARG A 85 -11.51 17.26 4.37
CA ARG A 85 -12.51 16.30 4.84
C ARG A 85 -13.53 16.06 3.76
N LEU A 86 -13.93 14.81 3.58
CA LEU A 86 -14.97 14.36 2.67
C LEU A 86 -16.07 13.73 3.51
N ASP A 87 -17.20 14.39 3.65
CA ASP A 87 -18.34 13.97 4.47
C ASP A 87 -19.55 13.52 3.64
N ASN A 88 -19.50 13.73 2.33
CA ASN A 88 -20.51 13.21 1.42
C ASN A 88 -19.95 12.93 0.02
N MET A 89 -20.60 12.01 -0.68
CA MET A 89 -20.32 11.67 -2.06
C MET A 89 -21.64 11.69 -2.86
N ARG A 90 -21.62 12.29 -4.04
CA ARG A 90 -22.74 12.24 -4.96
C ARG A 90 -22.37 11.49 -6.24
N VAL A 91 -23.12 10.46 -6.54
CA VAL A 91 -22.96 9.66 -7.75
C VAL A 91 -24.05 10.04 -8.74
N PHE A 92 -23.68 10.39 -9.97
CA PHE A 92 -24.57 10.68 -11.08
C PHE A 92 -24.59 9.49 -12.04
N LEU A 93 -25.78 9.00 -12.38
CA LEU A 93 -25.95 7.96 -13.38
C LEU A 93 -26.13 8.57 -14.78
N PRO A 94 -25.82 7.82 -15.86
CA PRO A 94 -26.08 8.27 -17.24
C PRO A 94 -27.55 8.61 -17.50
N SER A 95 -28.48 8.06 -16.71
CA SER A 95 -29.93 8.37 -16.77
C SER A 95 -30.28 9.74 -16.21
N GLY A 96 -29.34 10.52 -15.68
CA GLY A 96 -29.56 11.80 -15.00
C GLY A 96 -29.98 11.67 -13.53
N LYS A 97 -30.20 10.46 -13.02
CA LYS A 97 -30.47 10.26 -11.60
C LYS A 97 -29.19 10.44 -10.78
N SER A 98 -29.32 10.94 -9.56
CA SER A 98 -28.20 11.05 -8.62
C SER A 98 -28.54 10.46 -7.26
N TYR A 99 -27.51 9.96 -6.56
CA TYR A 99 -27.59 9.43 -5.22
C TYR A 99 -26.55 10.12 -4.34
N ASN A 100 -26.93 10.46 -3.13
CA ASN A 100 -26.03 11.01 -2.11
C ASN A 100 -25.74 9.93 -1.08
N PHE A 101 -24.48 9.86 -0.68
CA PHE A 101 -23.99 8.95 0.35
C PHE A 101 -23.25 9.80 1.39
N GLU A 102 -23.48 9.56 2.65
CA GLU A 102 -22.60 10.03 3.71
C GLU A 102 -21.27 9.30 3.59
N LEU A 103 -20.18 10.01 3.93
CA LEU A 103 -18.83 9.48 3.80
C LEU A 103 -17.97 10.04 4.94
N ASP A 104 -17.20 9.18 5.59
CA ASP A 104 -16.17 9.61 6.53
C ASP A 104 -14.78 9.33 5.94
N ALA A 105 -14.28 10.29 5.17
CA ALA A 105 -13.02 10.16 4.45
C ALA A 105 -12.28 11.50 4.39
N PHE A 106 -11.09 11.49 3.79
CA PHE A 106 -10.34 12.68 3.46
C PHE A 106 -9.69 12.55 2.09
N SER A 107 -9.41 13.69 1.46
CA SER A 107 -8.50 13.71 0.32
C SER A 107 -7.06 13.85 0.80
N GLY A 108 -6.14 13.17 0.12
CA GLY A 108 -4.72 13.23 0.44
C GLY A 108 -3.86 13.36 -0.82
N HIS A 109 -2.72 13.98 -0.73
CA HIS A 109 -1.78 14.05 -1.85
C HIS A 109 -1.03 12.71 -1.96
N ARG A 110 -1.28 11.95 -3.03
CA ARG A 110 -0.77 10.57 -3.20
C ARG A 110 0.74 10.45 -3.09
N LEU A 111 1.49 11.40 -3.62
CA LEU A 111 2.95 11.39 -3.49
C LEU A 111 3.37 11.39 -2.02
N GLN A 112 2.74 12.23 -1.19
CA GLN A 112 3.04 12.31 0.24
C GLN A 112 2.50 11.11 1.01
N PHE A 113 1.31 10.64 0.63
CA PHE A 113 0.66 9.50 1.28
C PHE A 113 1.41 8.20 1.00
N ASP A 114 1.70 7.90 -0.27
CA ASP A 114 2.42 6.69 -0.64
C ASP A 114 3.85 6.72 -0.11
N GLY A 115 4.53 7.88 -0.15
CA GLY A 115 5.85 8.08 0.43
C GLY A 115 5.86 7.83 1.94
N PHE A 116 4.87 8.32 2.67
CA PHE A 116 4.73 8.08 4.11
C PHE A 116 4.58 6.57 4.43
N LEU A 117 3.80 5.83 3.65
CA LEU A 117 3.69 4.37 3.84
C LEU A 117 5.00 3.65 3.53
N GLY A 118 5.72 4.08 2.50
CA GLY A 118 7.06 3.58 2.19
C GLY A 118 8.05 3.84 3.32
N GLU A 119 8.05 5.06 3.90
CA GLU A 119 8.87 5.39 5.06
C GLU A 119 8.57 4.49 6.27
N LYS A 120 7.29 4.21 6.54
CA LYS A 120 6.90 3.27 7.62
C LYS A 120 7.44 1.86 7.36
N ALA A 121 7.41 1.38 6.12
CA ALA A 121 7.99 0.09 5.77
C ALA A 121 9.51 0.06 6.00
N ILE A 122 10.23 1.12 5.61
CA ILE A 122 11.68 1.27 5.85
C ILE A 122 11.97 1.31 7.35
N GLN A 123 11.21 2.08 8.14
CA GLN A 123 11.36 2.14 9.59
C GLN A 123 11.13 0.80 10.28
N ALA A 124 10.27 -0.06 9.72
CA ALA A 124 10.03 -1.41 10.17
C ALA A 124 11.17 -2.40 9.77
N GLY A 125 12.09 -1.98 8.90
CA GLY A 125 13.25 -2.79 8.48
C GLY A 125 13.21 -3.30 7.03
N ALA A 126 12.19 -2.94 6.23
CA ALA A 126 12.17 -3.27 4.81
C ALA A 126 13.21 -2.46 4.03
N GLU A 127 13.85 -3.08 3.05
CA GLU A 127 14.62 -2.38 2.02
C GLU A 127 13.69 -2.05 0.84
N ILE A 128 13.70 -0.79 0.37
CA ILE A 128 12.95 -0.38 -0.83
C ILE A 128 13.92 0.15 -1.87
N ARG A 129 13.87 -0.44 -3.08
CA ARG A 129 14.63 0.00 -4.24
C ARG A 129 13.71 0.56 -5.31
N CYS A 130 13.82 1.87 -5.55
CA CYS A 130 13.13 2.56 -6.63
C CYS A 130 13.95 2.52 -7.92
N GLY A 131 13.29 2.69 -9.08
CA GLY A 131 13.91 2.61 -10.39
C GLY A 131 14.16 1.17 -10.86
N GLU A 132 13.75 0.17 -10.11
CA GLU A 132 13.93 -1.25 -10.44
C GLU A 132 12.59 -1.90 -10.81
N ALA A 133 12.58 -2.62 -11.93
CA ALA A 133 11.39 -3.31 -12.43
C ALA A 133 11.62 -4.82 -12.53
N LEU A 134 10.66 -5.58 -12.03
CA LEU A 134 10.62 -7.02 -12.25
C LEU A 134 10.49 -7.31 -13.74
N LYS A 135 11.41 -8.09 -14.29
CA LYS A 135 11.39 -8.49 -15.71
C LYS A 135 10.84 -9.89 -15.92
N LYS A 136 11.17 -10.82 -15.03
CA LYS A 136 10.79 -12.22 -15.20
C LYS A 136 10.84 -12.97 -13.86
N ILE A 137 9.87 -13.84 -13.67
CA ILE A 137 9.85 -14.82 -12.58
C ILE A 137 10.19 -16.18 -13.18
N GLN A 138 11.09 -16.92 -12.54
CA GLN A 138 11.42 -18.29 -12.91
C GLN A 138 11.34 -19.18 -11.69
N HIS A 139 10.53 -20.22 -11.77
CA HIS A 139 10.45 -21.24 -10.75
C HIS A 139 11.50 -22.33 -11.01
N GLN A 140 12.37 -22.61 -10.03
CA GLN A 140 13.30 -23.74 -10.09
C GLN A 140 12.71 -24.91 -9.32
N SER A 141 12.17 -25.89 -10.04
CA SER A 141 11.51 -27.07 -9.46
C SER A 141 12.42 -28.03 -8.66
N LYS A 142 13.71 -27.77 -8.60
CA LYS A 142 14.69 -28.59 -7.88
C LYS A 142 15.03 -28.12 -6.46
N LEU A 143 14.59 -26.95 -6.06
CA LEU A 143 14.68 -26.48 -4.68
C LEU A 143 13.30 -26.63 -4.05
N ASN A 144 13.17 -27.64 -3.20
CA ASN A 144 11.94 -28.01 -2.48
C ASN A 144 11.56 -26.98 -1.41
N ARG A 145 11.61 -25.68 -1.70
CA ARG A 145 11.03 -24.59 -0.93
C ARG A 145 10.60 -23.48 -1.88
N ASP A 146 9.32 -23.38 -2.01
CA ASP A 146 8.60 -22.45 -2.84
C ASP A 146 8.87 -21.01 -2.42
N LEU A 147 9.46 -20.24 -3.30
CA LEU A 147 9.33 -18.80 -3.30
C LEU A 147 8.09 -18.47 -4.14
N LEU A 148 6.98 -18.30 -3.46
CA LEU A 148 5.81 -17.64 -4.02
C LEU A 148 6.00 -16.14 -3.85
N VAL A 149 6.05 -15.43 -4.94
CA VAL A 149 5.93 -13.97 -5.04
C VAL A 149 4.61 -13.65 -5.71
#